data_1349723c50b658289d372ad604a0fd3f
#
_entry.id   1349723c50b658289d372ad604a0fd3f
#
_cell.length_a   1.000
_cell.length_b   1.000
_cell.length_c   1.000
_cell.angle_alpha   90.00
_cell.angle_beta   90.00
_cell.angle_gamma   90.00
#
_symmetry.space_group_name_H-M   'P 1'
#
loop_
_entity.id
_entity.type
_entity.pdbx_description
1 polymer ?
#
loop_
_entity_poly.entity_id
_entity_poly.type
_entity_poly.pdbx_seq_one_letter_code
_entity_poly.pdbx_strand_id
1 'polypeptide(L)'
;MSQPSTDERVSSEPAPPLRSAADLVAAGLVPPDRLAALEQVAARYAVAITPAMAELIDPADHADPIARQFVPDPAELVTVEVEMADPIGDTAHSPVRGIVHRYPDRVLLKPVHVCPVYCRFCFRREVVGPNGDGTLTAAELDAALAYVAGRPEIWEVVVTGGDPFSLSPRRIGELVRALAAIEHVRIVRFHTRVPVVDPDRVTAHLL
;
A
#
# COMPACT_ATOMS: atom_id res chain seq x y z
N MET A 1 20.30 -39.98 30.87
CA MET A 1 20.56 -38.93 29.89
C MET A 1 19.20 -38.42 29.42
N SER A 2 18.70 -37.39 30.04
CA SER A 2 17.39 -36.79 29.73
C SER A 2 17.59 -35.70 28.67
N GLN A 3 16.88 -35.77 27.55
CA GLN A 3 16.86 -34.76 26.55
C GLN A 3 16.07 -33.55 27.07
N PRO A 4 16.50 -32.30 26.80
CA PRO A 4 15.68 -31.13 27.09
C PRO A 4 14.54 -31.05 26.09
N SER A 5 13.33 -30.89 26.61
CA SER A 5 12.11 -30.62 25.84
C SER A 5 12.21 -29.23 25.19
N THR A 6 12.18 -29.24 23.90
CA THR A 6 12.08 -28.06 23.04
C THR A 6 10.63 -27.61 22.92
N ASP A 7 10.50 -26.30 22.83
CA ASP A 7 9.41 -25.58 22.15
C ASP A 7 8.19 -25.18 23.00
N GLU A 8 8.44 -24.25 23.93
CA GLU A 8 7.44 -23.23 24.25
C GLU A 8 7.57 -22.09 23.21
N ARG A 9 7.00 -22.26 22.05
CA ARG A 9 6.60 -21.10 21.24
C ARG A 9 5.41 -20.46 21.93
N VAL A 10 5.70 -19.45 22.75
CA VAL A 10 4.69 -18.51 23.22
C VAL A 10 4.03 -17.93 21.97
N SER A 11 2.79 -18.33 21.69
CA SER A 11 1.95 -17.72 20.68
C SER A 11 1.54 -16.33 21.18
N SER A 12 2.44 -15.36 21.11
CA SER A 12 2.07 -13.96 21.27
C SER A 12 1.26 -13.58 20.04
N GLU A 13 0.04 -13.09 20.23
CA GLU A 13 -0.69 -12.45 19.15
C GLU A 13 0.21 -11.39 18.50
N PRO A 14 0.22 -11.29 17.16
CA PRO A 14 1.06 -10.32 16.49
C PRO A 14 0.67 -8.91 16.96
N ALA A 15 1.68 -8.09 17.28
CA ALA A 15 1.45 -6.72 17.70
C ALA A 15 0.61 -5.97 16.65
N PRO A 16 -0.29 -5.07 17.04
CA PRO A 16 -1.08 -4.31 16.08
C PRO A 16 -0.19 -3.33 15.28
N PRO A 17 -0.56 -3.01 14.04
CA PRO A 17 0.15 -2.01 13.26
C PRO A 17 0.02 -0.62 13.91
N LEU A 18 1.08 0.18 13.84
CA LEU A 18 1.09 1.56 14.32
C LEU A 18 0.36 2.44 13.31
N ARG A 19 -0.69 3.17 13.72
CA ARG A 19 -1.56 3.91 12.81
C ARG A 19 -1.73 5.40 13.17
N SER A 20 -1.11 5.84 14.26
CA SER A 20 -1.19 7.22 14.75
C SER A 20 0.17 7.71 15.25
N ALA A 21 0.31 9.03 15.40
CA ALA A 21 1.47 9.61 16.05
C ALA A 21 1.62 9.14 17.51
N ALA A 22 0.50 8.93 18.20
CA ALA A 22 0.50 8.40 19.57
C ALA A 22 1.03 6.96 19.62
N ASP A 23 0.71 6.10 18.64
CA ASP A 23 1.26 4.73 18.58
C ASP A 23 2.78 4.76 18.38
N LEU A 24 3.30 5.69 17.57
CA LEU A 24 4.75 5.84 17.37
C LEU A 24 5.47 6.24 18.65
N VAL A 25 4.87 7.14 19.44
CA VAL A 25 5.41 7.52 20.75
C VAL A 25 5.35 6.35 21.72
N ALA A 26 4.22 5.65 21.79
CA ALA A 26 4.04 4.49 22.66
C ALA A 26 5.02 3.34 22.30
N ALA A 27 5.35 3.17 21.03
CA ALA A 27 6.33 2.21 20.56
C ALA A 27 7.79 2.69 20.73
N GLY A 28 8.02 3.92 21.25
CA GLY A 28 9.37 4.48 21.44
C GLY A 28 10.10 4.86 20.13
N LEU A 29 9.40 4.86 18.99
CA LEU A 29 9.99 5.21 17.68
C LEU A 29 10.18 6.72 17.51
N VAL A 30 9.47 7.53 18.28
CA VAL A 30 9.60 8.99 18.32
C VAL A 30 9.49 9.50 19.76
N PRO A 31 10.21 10.56 20.12
CA PRO A 31 10.12 11.14 21.46
C PRO A 31 8.78 11.87 21.67
N PRO A 32 8.25 11.91 22.92
CA PRO A 32 6.92 12.48 23.24
C PRO A 32 6.75 13.96 22.85
N ASP A 33 7.82 14.74 22.87
CA ASP A 33 7.79 16.17 22.51
C ASP A 33 7.52 16.41 21.02
N ARG A 34 7.67 15.39 20.15
CA ARG A 34 7.31 15.48 18.73
C ARG A 34 5.83 15.15 18.45
N LEU A 35 5.06 14.64 19.42
CA LEU A 35 3.70 14.18 19.22
C LEU A 35 2.83 15.19 18.48
N ALA A 36 2.73 16.42 19.01
CA ALA A 36 1.85 17.46 18.45
C ALA A 36 2.20 17.84 17.00
N ALA A 37 3.49 17.86 16.66
CA ALA A 37 3.93 18.15 15.30
C ALA A 37 3.59 16.99 14.35
N LEU A 38 3.73 15.74 14.81
CA LEU A 38 3.41 14.55 14.00
C LEU A 38 1.90 14.35 13.83
N GLU A 39 1.07 14.77 14.80
CA GLU A 39 -0.38 14.79 14.65
C GLU A 39 -0.83 15.72 13.51
N GLN A 40 -0.16 16.86 13.32
CA GLN A 40 -0.42 17.75 12.19
C GLN A 40 -0.12 17.08 10.84
N VAL A 41 0.98 16.31 10.77
CA VAL A 41 1.30 15.53 9.57
C VAL A 41 0.26 14.43 9.36
N ALA A 42 -0.10 13.70 10.43
CA ALA A 42 -1.07 12.60 10.39
C ALA A 42 -2.50 13.06 10.02
N ALA A 43 -2.84 14.32 10.29
CA ALA A 43 -4.11 14.92 9.86
C ALA A 43 -4.20 15.06 8.32
N ARG A 44 -3.06 15.21 7.64
CA ARG A 44 -3.00 15.33 6.18
C ARG A 44 -2.60 14.02 5.50
N TYR A 45 -1.58 13.35 6.00
CA TYR A 45 -1.02 12.14 5.40
C TYR A 45 -1.11 10.96 6.36
N ALA A 46 -1.66 9.86 5.89
CA ALA A 46 -1.85 8.67 6.70
C ALA A 46 -0.53 8.15 7.32
N VAL A 47 -0.65 7.55 8.49
CA VAL A 47 0.41 6.80 9.16
C VAL A 47 -0.01 5.33 9.20
N ALA A 48 0.85 4.45 8.74
CA ALA A 48 0.74 3.01 9.01
C ALA A 48 2.13 2.38 8.91
N ILE A 49 2.52 1.67 9.95
CA ILE A 49 3.75 0.87 10.04
C ILE A 49 3.37 -0.50 10.56
N THR A 50 3.70 -1.55 9.83
CA THR A 50 3.48 -2.93 10.29
C THR A 50 4.45 -3.29 11.40
N PRO A 51 4.11 -4.29 12.24
CA PRO A 51 5.03 -4.77 13.28
C PRO A 51 6.38 -5.18 12.70
N ALA A 52 6.38 -5.92 11.58
CA ALA A 52 7.60 -6.34 10.91
C ALA A 52 8.52 -5.17 10.51
N MET A 53 7.94 -4.02 10.12
CA MET A 53 8.75 -2.83 9.80
C MET A 53 9.15 -2.06 11.06
N ALA A 54 8.29 -2.00 12.08
CA ALA A 54 8.59 -1.33 13.34
C ALA A 54 9.78 -1.98 14.07
N GLU A 55 9.89 -3.30 14.04
CA GLU A 55 10.98 -4.09 14.62
C GLU A 55 12.34 -3.83 13.96
N LEU A 56 12.35 -3.37 12.70
CA LEU A 56 13.58 -3.08 11.95
C LEU A 56 14.09 -1.65 12.17
N ILE A 57 13.29 -0.79 12.81
CA ILE A 57 13.69 0.61 13.06
C ILE A 57 14.59 0.68 14.30
N ASP A 58 15.76 1.28 14.16
CA ASP A 58 16.59 1.65 15.31
C ASP A 58 16.20 3.06 15.81
N PRO A 59 15.50 3.16 16.95
CA PRO A 59 15.06 4.47 17.47
C PRO A 59 16.22 5.35 17.96
N ALA A 60 17.43 4.80 18.13
CA ALA A 60 18.62 5.54 18.50
C ALA A 60 19.33 6.17 17.29
N ASP A 61 19.09 5.67 16.10
CA ASP A 61 19.62 6.24 14.85
C ASP A 61 18.64 7.23 14.21
N HIS A 62 18.89 8.52 14.36
CA HIS A 62 18.08 9.57 13.70
C HIS A 62 18.11 9.55 12.18
N ALA A 63 19.05 8.81 11.58
CA ALA A 63 19.18 8.64 10.13
C ALA A 63 18.71 7.24 9.65
N ASP A 64 18.09 6.45 10.53
CA ASP A 64 17.65 5.09 10.23
C ASP A 64 16.89 5.03 8.89
N PRO A 65 17.36 4.22 7.92
CA PRO A 65 16.80 4.19 6.58
C PRO A 65 15.38 3.61 6.53
N ILE A 66 14.98 2.78 7.51
CA ILE A 66 13.63 2.22 7.60
C ILE A 66 12.69 3.25 8.22
N ALA A 67 13.11 3.91 9.31
CA ALA A 67 12.34 5.00 9.91
C ALA A 67 12.02 6.09 8.89
N ARG A 68 12.99 6.51 8.10
CA ARG A 68 12.81 7.53 7.04
C ARG A 68 11.81 7.15 5.95
N GLN A 69 11.49 5.87 5.79
CA GLN A 69 10.47 5.43 4.84
C GLN A 69 9.05 5.51 5.40
N PHE A 70 8.87 5.44 6.72
CA PHE A 70 7.54 5.24 7.31
C PHE A 70 7.17 6.20 8.43
N VAL A 71 8.15 6.70 9.20
CA VAL A 71 7.91 7.67 10.28
C VAL A 71 7.68 9.06 9.67
N PRO A 72 6.54 9.73 9.98
CA PRO A 72 6.24 11.05 9.44
C PRO A 72 7.22 12.12 9.95
N ASP A 73 7.43 13.16 9.14
CA ASP A 73 8.24 14.31 9.51
C ASP A 73 7.49 15.62 9.21
N PRO A 74 7.55 16.64 10.11
CA PRO A 74 6.93 17.94 9.91
C PRO A 74 7.33 18.65 8.61
N ALA A 75 8.51 18.35 8.05
CA ALA A 75 8.93 18.86 6.75
C ALA A 75 7.98 18.50 5.61
N GLU A 76 7.19 17.44 5.74
CA GLU A 76 6.19 17.04 4.74
C GLU A 76 5.03 18.04 4.58
N LEU A 77 4.84 18.93 5.55
CA LEU A 77 3.83 20.00 5.48
C LEU A 77 4.34 21.24 4.73
N VAL A 78 5.65 21.32 4.47
CA VAL A 78 6.26 22.40 3.70
C VAL A 78 6.11 22.06 2.22
N THR A 79 5.19 22.75 1.54
CA THR A 79 4.98 22.59 0.10
C THR A 79 5.85 23.61 -0.65
N VAL A 80 6.59 23.14 -1.65
CA VAL A 80 7.34 24.02 -2.57
C VAL A 80 6.63 24.16 -3.91
N GLU A 81 6.85 25.26 -4.62
CA GLU A 81 6.12 25.63 -5.84
C GLU A 81 6.17 24.57 -6.96
N VAL A 82 7.23 23.76 -6.98
CA VAL A 82 7.42 22.71 -8.00
C VAL A 82 6.71 21.40 -7.65
N GLU A 83 6.15 21.26 -6.44
CA GLU A 83 5.42 20.06 -6.04
C GLU A 83 4.05 20.02 -6.70
N MET A 84 3.67 18.83 -7.16
CA MET A 84 2.39 18.56 -7.81
C MET A 84 1.63 17.46 -7.04
N ALA A 85 0.32 17.62 -6.91
CA ALA A 85 -0.55 16.60 -6.30
C ALA A 85 -0.58 15.28 -7.12
N ASP A 86 -0.41 15.38 -8.43
CA ASP A 86 -0.29 14.24 -9.36
C ASP A 86 1.02 14.32 -10.14
N PRO A 87 2.17 14.03 -9.49
CA PRO A 87 3.50 14.26 -10.07
C PRO A 87 3.82 13.34 -11.25
N ILE A 88 3.07 12.25 -11.43
CA ILE A 88 3.23 11.32 -12.54
C ILE A 88 2.13 11.43 -13.60
N GLY A 89 1.14 12.33 -13.42
CA GLY A 89 0.07 12.57 -14.38
C GLY A 89 -0.90 11.39 -14.57
N ASP A 90 -1.19 10.64 -13.51
CA ASP A 90 -2.15 9.53 -13.56
C ASP A 90 -3.53 10.02 -14.00
N THR A 91 -3.95 11.20 -13.53
CA THR A 91 -5.28 11.77 -13.79
C THR A 91 -5.52 12.03 -15.29
N ALA A 92 -4.52 12.58 -15.97
CA ALA A 92 -4.61 12.86 -17.42
C ALA A 92 -4.72 11.59 -18.28
N HIS A 93 -4.34 10.45 -17.74
CA HIS A 93 -4.37 9.15 -18.41
C HIS A 93 -5.42 8.19 -17.83
N SER A 94 -6.39 8.70 -17.06
CA SER A 94 -7.43 7.89 -16.40
C SER A 94 -8.78 8.01 -17.14
N PRO A 95 -9.02 7.20 -18.19
CA PRO A 95 -10.24 7.27 -19.01
C PRO A 95 -11.48 6.79 -18.25
N VAL A 96 -11.30 5.89 -17.29
CA VAL A 96 -12.31 5.41 -16.34
C VAL A 96 -11.67 5.26 -14.97
N ARG A 97 -12.48 5.37 -13.91
CA ARG A 97 -11.98 5.22 -12.55
C ARG A 97 -11.32 3.85 -12.36
N GLY A 98 -10.14 3.85 -11.74
CA GLY A 98 -9.35 2.63 -11.53
C GLY A 98 -8.40 2.26 -12.66
N ILE A 99 -8.51 2.86 -13.85
CA ILE A 99 -7.58 2.63 -14.96
C ILE A 99 -6.65 3.84 -15.14
N VAL A 100 -5.36 3.54 -15.39
CA VAL A 100 -4.42 4.49 -16.00
C VAL A 100 -3.88 3.85 -17.28
N HIS A 101 -4.14 4.49 -18.42
CA HIS A 101 -3.78 3.99 -19.74
C HIS A 101 -2.85 4.98 -20.45
N ARG A 102 -1.54 4.83 -20.19
CA ARG A 102 -0.49 5.68 -20.74
C ARG A 102 0.21 5.08 -21.97
N TYR A 103 0.31 3.75 -22.00
CA TYR A 103 0.98 2.99 -23.04
C TYR A 103 -0.06 2.21 -23.86
N PRO A 104 0.13 2.06 -25.17
CA PRO A 104 -0.90 1.48 -26.04
C PRO A 104 -1.24 0.02 -25.70
N ASP A 105 -0.28 -0.72 -25.13
CA ASP A 105 -0.32 -2.17 -24.98
C ASP A 105 -0.55 -2.63 -23.54
N ARG A 106 -0.63 -1.71 -22.56
CA ARG A 106 -0.78 -2.04 -21.14
C ARG A 106 -1.48 -0.96 -20.36
N VAL A 107 -2.10 -1.37 -19.25
CA VAL A 107 -2.76 -0.46 -18.31
C VAL A 107 -2.39 -0.76 -16.87
N LEU A 108 -2.47 0.27 -16.02
CA LEU A 108 -2.57 0.06 -14.58
C LEU A 108 -4.05 -0.12 -14.23
N LEU A 109 -4.35 -1.13 -13.41
CA LEU A 109 -5.64 -1.29 -12.73
C LEU A 109 -5.41 -1.03 -11.24
N LYS A 110 -6.10 -0.01 -10.71
CA LYS A 110 -6.00 0.44 -9.31
C LYS A 110 -7.28 0.08 -8.55
N PRO A 111 -7.45 -1.18 -8.09
CA PRO A 111 -8.69 -1.62 -7.44
C PRO A 111 -8.83 -1.10 -6.00
N VAL A 112 -7.73 -0.64 -5.40
CA VAL A 112 -7.66 -0.20 -4.00
C VAL A 112 -6.62 0.89 -3.81
N HIS A 113 -6.89 1.84 -2.90
CA HIS A 113 -5.98 2.92 -2.51
C HIS A 113 -5.58 2.85 -1.03
N VAL A 114 -5.57 1.62 -0.47
CA VAL A 114 -5.13 1.33 0.89
C VAL A 114 -3.86 0.47 0.83
N CYS A 115 -2.95 0.70 1.77
CA CYS A 115 -1.70 -0.06 1.92
C CYS A 115 -1.55 -0.55 3.36
N PRO A 116 -0.78 -1.62 3.62
CA PRO A 116 -0.44 -2.04 4.98
C PRO A 116 0.52 -1.05 5.66
N VAL A 117 1.32 -0.33 4.86
CA VAL A 117 2.22 0.75 5.30
C VAL A 117 2.03 1.99 4.43
N TYR A 118 2.24 3.19 4.97
CA TYR A 118 2.24 4.42 4.18
C TYR A 118 3.66 4.96 4.04
N CYS A 119 4.24 4.76 2.83
CA CYS A 119 5.58 5.22 2.51
C CYS A 119 5.62 6.74 2.42
N ARG A 120 6.55 7.38 3.13
CA ARG A 120 6.68 8.86 3.14
C ARG A 120 7.05 9.45 1.77
N PHE A 121 7.65 8.65 0.89
CA PHE A 121 7.99 9.00 -0.49
C PHE A 121 6.95 8.55 -1.53
N CYS A 122 5.71 8.24 -1.11
CA CYS A 122 4.68 7.78 -2.03
C CYS A 122 4.22 8.92 -2.95
N PHE A 123 4.40 8.74 -4.27
CA PHE A 123 3.93 9.73 -5.26
C PHE A 123 2.40 9.77 -5.41
N ARG A 124 1.68 8.81 -4.81
CA ARG A 124 0.20 8.79 -4.72
C ARG A 124 -0.32 9.16 -3.33
N ARG A 125 0.50 9.79 -2.48
CA ARG A 125 0.13 10.09 -1.09
C ARG A 125 -1.15 10.94 -0.95
N GLU A 126 -1.50 11.71 -1.97
CA GLU A 126 -2.71 12.54 -1.97
C GLU A 126 -4.01 11.72 -2.17
N VAL A 127 -3.91 10.50 -2.75
CA VAL A 127 -5.07 9.65 -3.05
C VAL A 127 -5.05 8.31 -2.30
N VAL A 128 -3.94 7.99 -1.63
CA VAL A 128 -3.78 6.76 -0.84
C VAL A 128 -3.94 7.08 0.64
N GLY A 129 -4.72 6.29 1.35
CA GLY A 129 -4.94 6.44 2.78
C GLY A 129 -6.42 6.48 3.15
N PRO A 130 -6.75 6.69 4.43
CA PRO A 130 -8.12 6.66 4.93
C PRO A 130 -9.02 7.75 4.33
N ASN A 131 -8.44 8.87 3.95
CA ASN A 131 -9.15 9.99 3.30
C ASN A 131 -9.06 9.94 1.76
N GLY A 132 -8.43 8.90 1.20
CA GLY A 132 -8.25 8.74 -0.23
C GLY A 132 -9.42 8.03 -0.91
N ASP A 133 -9.20 7.61 -2.15
CA ASP A 133 -10.22 6.99 -3.02
C ASP A 133 -10.77 5.64 -2.53
N GLY A 134 -10.17 5.04 -1.50
CA GLY A 134 -10.62 3.79 -0.89
C GLY A 134 -10.49 2.58 -1.84
N THR A 135 -11.59 1.85 -2.00
CA THR A 135 -11.66 0.67 -2.87
C THR A 135 -12.72 0.92 -3.95
N LEU A 136 -12.44 0.49 -5.17
CA LEU A 136 -13.44 0.55 -6.25
C LEU A 136 -14.73 -0.17 -5.83
N THR A 137 -15.86 0.44 -6.12
CA THR A 137 -17.17 -0.23 -6.07
C THR A 137 -17.24 -1.33 -7.13
N ALA A 138 -18.22 -2.24 -7.00
CA ALA A 138 -18.43 -3.28 -8.01
C ALA A 138 -18.65 -2.67 -9.40
N ALA A 139 -19.49 -1.64 -9.51
CA ALA A 139 -19.77 -0.97 -10.78
C ALA A 139 -18.54 -0.28 -11.39
N GLU A 140 -17.68 0.32 -10.58
CA GLU A 140 -16.42 0.93 -11.05
C GLU A 140 -15.42 -0.13 -11.51
N LEU A 141 -15.35 -1.26 -10.81
CA LEU A 141 -14.50 -2.39 -11.22
C LEU A 141 -15.00 -2.99 -12.52
N ASP A 142 -16.31 -3.20 -12.66
CA ASP A 142 -16.93 -3.71 -13.89
C ASP A 142 -16.67 -2.78 -15.08
N ALA A 143 -16.77 -1.46 -14.88
CA ALA A 143 -16.42 -0.47 -15.90
C ALA A 143 -14.94 -0.51 -16.29
N ALA A 144 -14.05 -0.70 -15.31
CA ALA A 144 -12.62 -0.85 -15.58
C ALA A 144 -12.30 -2.13 -16.36
N LEU A 145 -12.92 -3.25 -16.01
CA LEU A 145 -12.77 -4.52 -16.73
C LEU A 145 -13.34 -4.43 -18.14
N ALA A 146 -14.53 -3.81 -18.32
CA ALA A 146 -15.12 -3.56 -19.63
C ALA A 146 -14.24 -2.66 -20.51
N TYR A 147 -13.58 -1.66 -19.90
CA TYR A 147 -12.60 -0.82 -20.60
C TYR A 147 -11.44 -1.64 -21.18
N VAL A 148 -10.88 -2.56 -20.39
CA VAL A 148 -9.81 -3.47 -20.83
C VAL A 148 -10.34 -4.42 -21.92
N ALA A 149 -11.50 -5.06 -21.71
CA ALA A 149 -12.08 -6.01 -22.64
C ALA A 149 -12.39 -5.40 -24.01
N GLY A 150 -12.77 -4.12 -24.06
CA GLY A 150 -13.04 -3.40 -25.30
C GLY A 150 -11.79 -2.93 -26.09
N ARG A 151 -10.57 -3.32 -25.66
CA ARG A 151 -9.30 -2.85 -26.26
C ARG A 151 -8.33 -4.01 -26.50
N PRO A 152 -8.41 -4.66 -27.66
CA PRO A 152 -7.59 -5.85 -27.98
C PRO A 152 -6.08 -5.60 -27.96
N GLU A 153 -5.65 -4.34 -28.08
CA GLU A 153 -4.25 -3.94 -27.99
C GLU A 153 -3.66 -4.07 -26.58
N ILE A 154 -4.50 -4.08 -25.53
CA ILE A 154 -4.05 -4.23 -24.14
C ILE A 154 -3.79 -5.72 -23.87
N TRP A 155 -2.53 -6.12 -23.82
CA TRP A 155 -2.15 -7.50 -23.50
C TRP A 155 -1.61 -7.67 -22.07
N GLU A 156 -1.27 -6.56 -21.37
CA GLU A 156 -0.76 -6.57 -20.00
C GLU A 156 -1.62 -5.67 -19.10
N VAL A 157 -2.02 -6.23 -17.94
CA VAL A 157 -2.66 -5.47 -16.86
C VAL A 157 -1.78 -5.51 -15.63
N VAL A 158 -1.34 -4.33 -15.15
CA VAL A 158 -0.57 -4.19 -13.92
C VAL A 158 -1.51 -3.77 -12.79
N VAL A 159 -1.79 -4.67 -11.87
CA VAL A 159 -2.63 -4.40 -10.69
C VAL A 159 -1.79 -3.69 -9.64
N THR A 160 -2.23 -2.48 -9.24
CA THR A 160 -1.49 -1.55 -8.37
C THR A 160 -2.46 -0.61 -7.65
N GLY A 161 -2.09 0.65 -7.40
CA GLY A 161 -2.93 1.69 -6.77
C GLY A 161 -2.38 2.08 -5.42
N GLY A 162 -3.02 1.63 -4.33
CA GLY A 162 -2.39 1.35 -3.06
C GLY A 162 -1.65 0.02 -3.19
N ASP A 163 -1.80 -0.86 -2.23
CA ASP A 163 -1.24 -2.21 -2.35
C ASP A 163 -2.36 -3.21 -2.65
N PRO A 164 -2.36 -3.88 -3.81
CA PRO A 164 -3.43 -4.81 -4.19
C PRO A 164 -3.55 -6.01 -3.24
N PHE A 165 -2.49 -6.39 -2.53
CA PHE A 165 -2.56 -7.44 -1.52
C PHE A 165 -3.19 -6.97 -0.19
N SER A 166 -3.63 -5.71 -0.10
CA SER A 166 -4.55 -5.26 0.95
C SER A 166 -5.98 -5.79 0.74
N LEU A 167 -6.33 -6.22 -0.47
CA LEU A 167 -7.58 -6.92 -0.74
C LEU A 167 -7.61 -8.30 -0.09
N SER A 168 -8.82 -8.84 0.16
CA SER A 168 -8.95 -10.22 0.63
C SER A 168 -8.54 -11.22 -0.48
N PRO A 169 -8.06 -12.43 -0.12
CA PRO A 169 -7.72 -13.47 -1.09
C PRO A 169 -8.88 -13.76 -2.06
N ARG A 170 -10.12 -13.77 -1.56
CA ARG A 170 -11.32 -13.95 -2.37
C ARG A 170 -11.43 -12.89 -3.46
N ARG A 171 -11.26 -11.59 -3.12
CA ARG A 171 -11.34 -10.48 -4.09
C ARG A 171 -10.19 -10.51 -5.09
N ILE A 172 -8.99 -10.89 -4.66
CA ILE A 172 -7.86 -11.09 -5.56
C ILE A 172 -8.15 -12.20 -6.56
N GLY A 173 -8.65 -13.35 -6.09
CA GLY A 173 -9.03 -14.46 -6.95
C GLY A 173 -10.18 -14.13 -7.93
N GLU A 174 -11.18 -13.35 -7.50
CA GLU A 174 -12.24 -12.84 -8.38
C GLU A 174 -11.68 -11.95 -9.47
N LEU A 175 -10.79 -11.00 -9.11
CA LEU A 175 -10.13 -10.10 -10.05
C LEU A 175 -9.27 -10.85 -11.07
N VAL A 176 -8.45 -11.80 -10.61
CA VAL A 176 -7.60 -12.62 -11.50
C VAL A 176 -8.44 -13.41 -12.49
N ARG A 177 -9.53 -14.05 -12.03
CA ARG A 177 -10.44 -14.79 -12.91
C ARG A 177 -11.13 -13.88 -13.95
N ALA A 178 -11.54 -12.68 -13.54
CA ALA A 178 -12.16 -11.71 -14.45
C ALA A 178 -11.17 -11.25 -15.54
N LEU A 179 -9.92 -10.97 -15.17
CA LEU A 179 -8.88 -10.60 -16.13
C LEU A 179 -8.48 -11.76 -17.04
N ALA A 180 -8.38 -12.98 -16.50
CA ALA A 180 -8.05 -14.20 -17.27
C ALA A 180 -9.15 -14.58 -18.28
N ALA A 181 -10.39 -14.12 -18.09
CA ALA A 181 -11.48 -14.33 -19.04
C ALA A 181 -11.41 -13.40 -20.25
N ILE A 182 -10.53 -12.38 -20.25
CA ILE A 182 -10.33 -11.47 -21.38
C ILE A 182 -9.25 -12.08 -22.28
N GLU A 183 -9.61 -12.55 -23.47
CA GLU A 183 -8.77 -13.39 -24.36
C GLU A 183 -7.42 -12.74 -24.72
N HIS A 184 -7.37 -11.43 -24.93
CA HIS A 184 -6.17 -10.74 -25.33
C HIS A 184 -5.25 -10.36 -24.17
N VAL A 185 -5.71 -10.42 -22.90
CA VAL A 185 -4.86 -10.21 -21.74
C VAL A 185 -4.00 -11.45 -21.51
N ARG A 186 -2.68 -11.29 -21.67
CA ARG A 186 -1.69 -12.38 -21.56
C ARG A 186 -0.91 -12.33 -20.28
N ILE A 187 -0.75 -11.14 -19.69
CA ILE A 187 0.01 -10.93 -18.46
C ILE A 187 -0.83 -10.14 -17.48
N VAL A 188 -0.96 -10.68 -16.28
CA VAL A 188 -1.44 -9.95 -15.10
C VAL A 188 -0.29 -9.87 -14.11
N ARG A 189 0.09 -8.64 -13.74
CA ARG A 189 1.20 -8.39 -12.83
C ARG A 189 0.71 -7.65 -11.60
N PHE A 190 1.20 -8.03 -10.43
CA PHE A 190 0.90 -7.34 -9.17
C PHE A 190 2.11 -6.52 -8.74
N HIS A 191 1.90 -5.22 -8.51
CA HIS A 191 2.87 -4.36 -7.84
C HIS A 191 2.47 -4.26 -6.37
N THR A 192 3.19 -4.97 -5.52
CA THR A 192 2.92 -5.08 -4.08
C THR A 192 4.20 -4.96 -3.27
N ARG A 193 4.12 -4.37 -2.09
CA ARG A 193 5.18 -4.37 -1.07
C ARG A 193 4.92 -5.37 0.05
N VAL A 194 3.74 -6.00 0.09
CA VAL A 194 3.34 -6.93 1.16
C VAL A 194 4.41 -7.99 1.46
N PRO A 195 5.06 -8.65 0.48
CA PRO A 195 6.08 -9.65 0.79
C PRO A 195 7.27 -9.13 1.61
N VAL A 196 7.48 -7.81 1.60
CA VAL A 196 8.57 -7.15 2.36
C VAL A 196 8.04 -6.52 3.66
N VAL A 197 6.88 -5.86 3.60
CA VAL A 197 6.41 -5.04 4.73
C VAL A 197 5.41 -5.76 5.65
N ASP A 198 4.85 -6.88 5.18
CA ASP A 198 3.89 -7.71 5.93
C ASP A 198 4.00 -9.17 5.43
N PRO A 199 5.16 -9.84 5.61
CA PRO A 199 5.43 -11.16 5.04
C PRO A 199 4.45 -12.23 5.49
N ASP A 200 3.95 -12.15 6.71
CA ASP A 200 3.00 -13.13 7.28
C ASP A 200 1.64 -13.12 6.57
N ARG A 201 1.33 -12.04 5.86
CA ARG A 201 0.15 -11.95 5.00
C ARG A 201 0.26 -12.82 3.74
N VAL A 202 1.46 -13.18 3.32
CA VAL A 202 1.70 -14.05 2.16
C VAL A 202 1.52 -15.51 2.57
N THR A 203 0.28 -15.93 2.68
CA THR A 203 -0.11 -17.29 3.03
C THR A 203 -0.38 -18.13 1.78
N ALA A 204 -0.40 -19.47 1.91
CA ALA A 204 -0.82 -20.37 0.83
C ALA A 204 -2.27 -20.10 0.34
N HIS A 205 -3.09 -19.43 1.15
CA HIS A 205 -4.46 -19.06 0.76
C HIS A 205 -4.49 -17.78 -0.10
N LEU A 206 -3.45 -16.92 0.01
CA LEU A 206 -3.30 -15.74 -0.83
C LEU A 206 -2.73 -16.10 -2.22
N LEU A 207 -1.91 -17.10 -2.30
CA LEU A 207 -1.25 -17.59 -3.51
C LEU A 207 -2.12 -18.62 -4.26
#